data_d8e4303bf5e0bdccf94b87db66b9f2bd
#
_entry.id   d8e4303bf5e0bdccf94b87db66b9f2bd
#
_cell.length_a   1.000
_cell.length_b   1.000
_cell.length_c   1.000
_cell.angle_alpha   90.00
_cell.angle_beta   90.00
_cell.angle_gamma   90.00
#
_symmetry.space_group_name_H-M   'P 1'
#
loop_
_entity.id
_entity.type
_entity.pdbx_description
1 polymer ?
#
loop_
_entity_poly.entity_id
_entity_poly.type
_entity_poly.pdbx_seq_one_letter_code
_entity_poly.pdbx_strand_id
1 'polypeptide(L)'
;MRAALCWRMLRGHSVQVINLFMRFHISNGTITPAEQLVSPNFGERPKGVPIDLVVVHSISLPPGEYGTGAVQRFFCNQPQVSEHPYFEEIAGLKVSAHVLIERSGKVTQFVNLDRRAWHAGRSCFEGREECNDFSIGIELEGTDYDVFEAAQYTALAALVIALESYYEGVTTERIVGHSDIAPGRKTDPGEGFDWQKLGCEIARLREFS
;
A
#
# COMPACT_ATOMS: atom_id res chain seq x y z
N MET A 1 -8.07 50.37 -15.85
CA MET A 1 -7.41 50.09 -17.14
C MET A 1 -6.04 49.50 -16.88
N ARG A 2 -5.70 48.38 -17.40
CA ARG A 2 -4.52 47.50 -17.32
C ARG A 2 -4.67 46.25 -16.41
N ALA A 3 -5.45 45.27 -16.91
CA ALA A 3 -5.31 43.88 -16.57
C ALA A 3 -6.03 43.03 -17.65
N ALA A 4 -5.59 43.13 -18.89
CA ALA A 4 -6.10 42.33 -20.00
C ALA A 4 -5.02 42.27 -21.09
N LEU A 5 -3.91 41.59 -20.84
CA LEU A 5 -2.96 41.21 -21.91
C LEU A 5 -1.97 40.17 -21.36
N CYS A 6 -2.39 38.93 -21.21
CA CYS A 6 -1.47 37.77 -21.12
C CYS A 6 -2.14 36.43 -21.43
N TRP A 7 -3.13 36.43 -22.31
CA TRP A 7 -3.82 35.18 -22.74
C TRP A 7 -3.93 35.10 -24.28
N ARG A 8 -2.81 35.30 -24.95
CA ARG A 8 -2.75 35.01 -26.40
C ARG A 8 -1.31 34.78 -26.82
N MET A 9 -0.84 33.57 -26.71
CA MET A 9 0.19 32.94 -27.56
C MET A 9 0.61 31.60 -26.91
N LEU A 10 -0.20 30.56 -27.06
CA LEU A 10 0.20 29.16 -27.06
C LEU A 10 -0.94 28.35 -27.69
N ARG A 11 -1.25 28.70 -28.96
CA ARG A 11 -1.98 27.79 -29.85
C ARG A 11 -0.95 27.06 -30.69
N GLY A 12 -0.81 25.78 -30.48
CA GLY A 12 -0.11 24.93 -31.42
C GLY A 12 0.99 24.08 -30.80
N HIS A 13 0.61 23.20 -29.91
CA HIS A 13 1.15 21.83 -29.80
C HIS A 13 0.15 21.08 -28.91
N SER A 14 -0.64 20.25 -29.52
CA SER A 14 -1.42 19.24 -28.81
C SER A 14 -0.44 18.26 -28.19
N VAL A 15 0.10 18.60 -27.03
CA VAL A 15 0.63 17.60 -26.13
C VAL A 15 -0.62 16.86 -25.65
N GLN A 16 -0.96 15.77 -26.33
CA GLN A 16 -1.75 14.72 -25.73
C GLN A 16 -0.93 14.24 -24.55
N VAL A 17 -1.11 14.90 -23.40
CA VAL A 17 -0.81 14.30 -22.12
C VAL A 17 -1.77 13.12 -22.06
N ILE A 18 -1.29 11.95 -22.49
CA ILE A 18 -1.92 10.68 -22.18
C ILE A 18 -1.75 10.60 -20.67
N ASN A 19 -2.72 11.15 -19.97
CA ASN A 19 -2.87 11.04 -18.54
C ASN A 19 -3.30 9.58 -18.30
N LEU A 20 -2.32 8.67 -18.40
CA LEU A 20 -2.50 7.27 -18.06
C LEU A 20 -2.60 7.24 -16.51
N PHE A 21 -3.78 7.65 -16.01
CA PHE A 21 -4.08 7.46 -14.58
C PHE A 21 -3.96 5.97 -14.31
N MET A 22 -3.08 5.63 -13.38
CA MET A 22 -2.99 4.28 -12.88
C MET A 22 -4.37 3.94 -12.28
N ARG A 23 -5.08 3.02 -12.91
CA ARG A 23 -6.36 2.51 -12.42
C ARG A 23 -6.18 1.04 -12.09
N PHE A 24 -6.51 0.68 -10.88
CA PHE A 24 -6.59 -0.72 -10.49
C PHE A 24 -8.02 -1.22 -10.65
N HIS A 25 -8.12 -2.45 -11.08
CA HIS A 25 -9.35 -3.21 -11.12
C HIS A 25 -9.19 -4.46 -10.26
N ILE A 26 -10.22 -4.78 -9.48
CA ILE A 26 -10.20 -5.95 -8.60
C ILE A 26 -11.27 -6.94 -9.08
N SER A 27 -10.85 -8.17 -9.28
CA SER A 27 -11.75 -9.27 -9.66
C SER A 27 -11.34 -10.54 -8.92
N ASN A 28 -12.27 -11.16 -8.21
CA ASN A 28 -12.01 -12.35 -7.37
C ASN A 28 -10.79 -12.16 -6.44
N GLY A 29 -10.68 -10.98 -5.81
CA GLY A 29 -9.59 -10.63 -4.91
C GLY A 29 -8.23 -10.42 -5.59
N THR A 30 -8.16 -10.41 -6.92
CA THR A 30 -6.93 -10.17 -7.69
C THR A 30 -6.92 -8.77 -8.26
N ILE A 31 -5.81 -8.06 -8.07
CA ILE A 31 -5.59 -6.68 -8.51
C ILE A 31 -4.96 -6.68 -9.90
N THR A 32 -5.48 -5.87 -10.81
CA THR A 32 -4.89 -5.60 -12.14
C THR A 32 -4.87 -4.10 -12.44
N PRO A 33 -3.79 -3.55 -13.03
CA PRO A 33 -2.51 -4.21 -13.25
C PRO A 33 -1.68 -4.26 -11.94
N ALA A 34 -1.19 -5.44 -11.56
CA ALA A 34 -0.21 -5.62 -10.50
C ALA A 34 0.63 -6.87 -10.81
N GLU A 35 1.89 -6.85 -10.42
CA GLU A 35 2.69 -8.08 -10.45
C GLU A 35 2.10 -9.07 -9.45
N GLN A 36 1.98 -10.33 -9.84
CA GLN A 36 1.48 -11.39 -8.97
C GLN A 36 2.65 -12.27 -8.50
N LEU A 37 2.92 -12.26 -7.20
CA LEU A 37 3.97 -13.05 -6.56
C LEU A 37 3.41 -13.73 -5.30
N VAL A 38 3.04 -15.00 -5.40
CA VAL A 38 2.27 -15.67 -4.35
C VAL A 38 3.12 -15.94 -3.11
N SER A 39 2.73 -15.37 -1.98
CA SER A 39 3.27 -15.72 -0.66
C SER A 39 2.62 -16.99 -0.14
N PRO A 40 3.37 -17.91 0.52
CA PRO A 40 2.76 -19.04 1.23
C PRO A 40 2.20 -18.64 2.62
N ASN A 41 2.42 -17.41 3.07
CA ASN A 41 2.10 -16.92 4.42
C ASN A 41 0.70 -16.28 4.45
N PHE A 42 -0.34 -17.07 4.32
CA PHE A 42 -1.72 -16.62 4.42
C PHE A 42 -2.63 -17.69 5.02
N GLY A 43 -3.83 -17.30 5.39
CA GLY A 43 -4.88 -18.20 5.87
C GLY A 43 -6.25 -17.84 5.32
N GLU A 44 -7.25 -18.59 5.78
CA GLU A 44 -8.65 -18.25 5.53
C GLU A 44 -9.10 -17.14 6.46
N ARG A 45 -9.97 -16.25 5.98
CA ARG A 45 -10.65 -15.30 6.85
C ARG A 45 -11.80 -16.00 7.60
N PRO A 46 -12.11 -15.57 8.83
CA PRO A 46 -13.29 -16.09 9.52
C PRO A 46 -14.57 -15.84 8.71
N LYS A 47 -15.47 -16.81 8.68
CA LYS A 47 -16.72 -16.70 7.92
C LYS A 47 -17.59 -15.55 8.43
N GLY A 48 -18.13 -14.77 7.52
CA GLY A 48 -19.05 -13.67 7.82
C GLY A 48 -18.39 -12.40 8.39
N VAL A 49 -17.05 -12.36 8.45
CA VAL A 49 -16.33 -11.14 8.82
C VAL A 49 -16.09 -10.31 7.55
N PRO A 50 -16.68 -9.10 7.45
CA PRO A 50 -16.46 -8.25 6.28
C PRO A 50 -15.04 -7.68 6.29
N ILE A 51 -14.51 -7.44 5.09
CA ILE A 51 -13.27 -6.69 4.90
C ILE A 51 -13.67 -5.21 4.90
N ASP A 52 -13.18 -4.47 5.90
CA ASP A 52 -13.61 -3.10 6.14
C ASP A 52 -12.50 -2.18 6.69
N LEU A 53 -11.24 -2.59 6.58
CA LEU A 53 -10.09 -1.84 7.05
C LEU A 53 -8.92 -1.95 6.05
N VAL A 54 -8.19 -0.86 5.86
CA VAL A 54 -6.90 -0.85 5.17
C VAL A 54 -5.83 -0.44 6.18
N VAL A 55 -4.77 -1.24 6.28
CA VAL A 55 -3.63 -0.94 7.14
C VAL A 55 -2.41 -0.64 6.27
N VAL A 56 -1.88 0.56 6.43
CA VAL A 56 -0.68 1.03 5.74
C VAL A 56 0.53 0.76 6.62
N HIS A 57 1.55 0.16 6.02
CA HIS A 57 2.82 -0.20 6.64
C HIS A 57 3.99 0.47 5.91
N SER A 58 5.18 0.43 6.52
CA SER A 58 6.44 0.67 5.84
C SER A 58 7.39 -0.49 6.03
N ILE A 59 8.11 -0.85 4.98
CA ILE A 59 9.09 -1.93 5.00
C ILE A 59 10.29 -1.62 4.11
N SER A 60 11.49 -1.94 4.59
CA SER A 60 12.70 -2.01 3.78
C SER A 60 13.60 -3.14 4.27
N LEU A 61 14.21 -3.87 3.35
CA LEU A 61 15.05 -5.03 3.68
C LEU A 61 16.32 -5.05 2.83
N PRO A 62 17.51 -4.92 3.45
CA PRO A 62 17.72 -4.52 4.86
C PRO A 62 17.16 -3.12 5.16
N PRO A 63 17.03 -2.71 6.44
CA PRO A 63 16.49 -1.40 6.78
C PRO A 63 17.22 -0.26 6.05
N GLY A 64 16.43 0.59 5.33
CA GLY A 64 16.94 1.71 4.55
C GLY A 64 17.48 1.35 3.15
N GLU A 65 17.38 0.10 2.72
CA GLU A 65 17.72 -0.33 1.36
C GLU A 65 16.46 -0.60 0.54
N TYR A 66 16.44 -0.08 -0.69
CA TYR A 66 15.25 -0.08 -1.56
C TYR A 66 15.52 -0.73 -2.92
N GLY A 67 14.47 -1.25 -3.56
CA GLY A 67 14.56 -1.82 -4.90
C GLY A 67 15.40 -3.10 -5.01
N THR A 68 15.74 -3.74 -3.90
CA THR A 68 16.61 -4.91 -3.85
C THR A 68 15.88 -6.22 -4.19
N GLY A 69 14.54 -6.21 -4.17
CA GLY A 69 13.71 -7.40 -4.26
C GLY A 69 13.73 -8.27 -2.99
N ALA A 70 14.38 -7.80 -1.92
CA ALA A 70 14.49 -8.56 -0.67
C ALA A 70 13.14 -8.70 0.05
N VAL A 71 12.27 -7.67 0.00
CA VAL A 71 10.92 -7.73 0.56
C VAL A 71 10.10 -8.81 -0.14
N GLN A 72 10.18 -8.89 -1.46
CA GLN A 72 9.50 -9.90 -2.26
C GLN A 72 9.95 -11.31 -1.88
N ARG A 73 11.27 -11.52 -1.79
CA ARG A 73 11.85 -12.81 -1.35
C ARG A 73 11.44 -13.15 0.08
N PHE A 74 11.43 -12.17 0.97
CA PHE A 74 11.06 -12.38 2.36
C PHE A 74 9.61 -12.85 2.51
N PHE A 75 8.66 -12.18 1.86
CA PHE A 75 7.25 -12.61 1.89
C PHE A 75 7.00 -13.96 1.21
N CYS A 76 7.89 -14.38 0.33
CA CYS A 76 7.86 -15.71 -0.29
C CYS A 76 8.67 -16.77 0.47
N ASN A 77 9.15 -16.49 1.71
CA ASN A 77 10.00 -17.37 2.53
C ASN A 77 11.32 -17.77 1.82
N GLN A 78 11.89 -16.86 1.04
CA GLN A 78 13.12 -17.04 0.27
C GLN A 78 14.17 -15.96 0.58
N PRO A 79 14.39 -15.57 1.86
CA PRO A 79 15.42 -14.59 2.19
C PRO A 79 16.79 -15.16 1.84
N GLN A 80 17.64 -14.34 1.24
CA GLN A 80 19.00 -14.72 0.93
C GLN A 80 19.92 -14.35 2.09
N VAL A 81 20.03 -15.24 3.07
CA VAL A 81 20.74 -15.02 4.33
C VAL A 81 22.20 -14.58 4.13
N SER A 82 22.85 -15.04 3.04
CA SER A 82 24.23 -14.68 2.72
C SER A 82 24.42 -13.23 2.24
N GLU A 83 23.36 -12.52 1.83
CA GLU A 83 23.48 -11.16 1.29
C GLU A 83 23.69 -10.11 2.38
N HIS A 84 23.10 -10.29 3.56
CA HIS A 84 23.25 -9.34 4.65
C HIS A 84 22.96 -10.01 6.01
N PRO A 85 23.71 -9.69 7.10
CA PRO A 85 23.51 -10.29 8.43
C PRO A 85 22.09 -10.13 8.99
N TYR A 86 21.42 -9.03 8.67
CA TYR A 86 20.03 -8.78 9.06
C TYR A 86 19.07 -9.90 8.62
N PHE A 87 19.34 -10.57 7.50
CA PHE A 87 18.47 -11.65 7.04
C PHE A 87 18.54 -12.91 7.92
N GLU A 88 19.61 -13.11 8.68
CA GLU A 88 19.66 -14.19 9.68
C GLU A 88 18.63 -13.97 10.79
N GLU A 89 18.45 -12.70 11.20
CA GLU A 89 17.53 -12.33 12.28
C GLU A 89 16.06 -12.57 11.89
N ILE A 90 15.72 -12.37 10.61
CA ILE A 90 14.34 -12.46 10.10
C ILE A 90 14.02 -13.76 9.37
N ALA A 91 15.01 -14.62 9.08
CA ALA A 91 14.85 -15.82 8.25
C ALA A 91 13.77 -16.79 8.75
N GLY A 92 13.52 -16.82 10.07
CA GLY A 92 12.48 -17.66 10.70
C GLY A 92 11.08 -17.04 10.72
N LEU A 93 10.93 -15.77 10.36
CA LEU A 93 9.66 -15.09 10.41
C LEU A 93 8.80 -15.45 9.20
N LYS A 94 7.53 -15.77 9.47
CA LYS A 94 6.52 -16.05 8.45
C LYS A 94 5.47 -14.95 8.50
N VAL A 95 5.64 -13.96 7.66
CA VAL A 95 4.76 -12.81 7.53
C VAL A 95 4.47 -12.54 6.05
N SER A 96 3.46 -11.77 5.78
CA SER A 96 3.12 -11.30 4.44
C SER A 96 2.30 -10.03 4.53
N ALA A 97 2.19 -9.29 3.43
CA ALA A 97 1.12 -8.33 3.21
C ALA A 97 0.30 -8.75 1.99
N HIS A 98 -0.84 -8.10 1.76
CA HIS A 98 -1.56 -8.32 0.52
C HIS A 98 -0.82 -7.68 -0.65
N VAL A 99 -0.28 -6.49 -0.43
CA VAL A 99 0.33 -5.66 -1.47
C VAL A 99 1.61 -5.00 -0.97
N LEU A 100 2.60 -4.88 -1.85
CA LEU A 100 3.75 -3.99 -1.73
C LEU A 100 3.69 -2.93 -2.82
N ILE A 101 3.97 -1.69 -2.45
CA ILE A 101 4.17 -0.56 -3.36
C ILE A 101 5.63 -0.10 -3.23
N GLU A 102 6.43 -0.39 -4.24
CA GLU A 102 7.83 0.03 -4.31
C GLU A 102 7.95 1.54 -4.46
N ARG A 103 9.11 2.11 -4.21
CA ARG A 103 9.36 3.56 -4.35
C ARG A 103 9.04 4.10 -5.76
N SER A 104 9.18 3.27 -6.76
CA SER A 104 8.78 3.59 -8.15
C SER A 104 7.26 3.70 -8.38
N GLY A 105 6.45 3.30 -7.39
CA GLY A 105 5.01 3.12 -7.53
C GLY A 105 4.61 1.77 -8.13
N LYS A 106 5.57 0.88 -8.43
CA LYS A 106 5.27 -0.48 -8.88
C LYS A 106 4.53 -1.24 -7.79
N VAL A 107 3.46 -1.94 -8.18
CA VAL A 107 2.60 -2.70 -7.28
C VAL A 107 2.80 -4.19 -7.48
N THR A 108 3.04 -4.89 -6.38
CA THR A 108 3.13 -6.36 -6.33
C THR A 108 2.08 -6.89 -5.34
N GLN A 109 1.25 -7.82 -5.78
CA GLN A 109 0.29 -8.52 -4.92
C GLN A 109 0.85 -9.89 -4.51
N PHE A 110 0.86 -10.17 -3.19
CA PHE A 110 1.36 -11.43 -2.62
C PHE A 110 0.25 -12.36 -2.14
N VAL A 111 -0.82 -11.79 -1.62
CA VAL A 111 -1.95 -12.55 -1.09
C VAL A 111 -3.22 -12.04 -1.76
N ASN A 112 -4.07 -12.97 -2.19
CA ASN A 112 -5.38 -12.62 -2.69
C ASN A 112 -6.16 -11.84 -1.62
N LEU A 113 -6.83 -10.76 -1.99
CA LEU A 113 -7.49 -9.85 -1.05
C LEU A 113 -8.56 -10.53 -0.20
N ASP A 114 -9.22 -11.58 -0.73
CA ASP A 114 -10.22 -12.35 -0.01
C ASP A 114 -9.60 -13.33 1.01
N ARG A 115 -8.27 -13.49 1.01
CA ARG A 115 -7.52 -14.28 1.97
C ARG A 115 -6.98 -13.42 3.11
N ARG A 116 -6.55 -14.06 4.19
CA ARG A 116 -5.99 -13.44 5.37
C ARG A 116 -4.47 -13.39 5.27
N ALA A 117 -3.88 -12.27 4.91
CA ALA A 117 -2.44 -12.05 5.02
C ALA A 117 -2.02 -11.89 6.50
N TRP A 118 -0.72 -12.06 6.78
CA TRP A 118 -0.18 -12.03 8.14
C TRP A 118 0.70 -10.77 8.33
N HIS A 119 0.05 -9.60 8.44
CA HIS A 119 0.72 -8.28 8.49
C HIS A 119 0.54 -7.52 9.81
N ALA A 120 -0.59 -7.70 10.51
CA ALA A 120 -0.94 -6.86 11.64
C ALA A 120 -0.41 -7.40 12.99
N GLY A 121 -0.18 -8.72 13.10
CA GLY A 121 0.13 -9.36 14.37
C GLY A 121 -0.96 -9.11 15.42
N ARG A 122 -0.60 -9.05 16.71
CA ARG A 122 -1.54 -8.68 17.77
C ARG A 122 -1.94 -7.22 17.58
N SER A 123 -3.20 -6.97 17.32
CA SER A 123 -3.74 -5.69 16.91
C SER A 123 -5.19 -5.54 17.33
N CYS A 124 -5.64 -4.28 17.43
CA CYS A 124 -7.03 -3.95 17.75
C CYS A 124 -7.42 -2.66 17.03
N PHE A 125 -8.59 -2.66 16.41
CA PHE A 125 -9.18 -1.47 15.80
C PHE A 125 -10.64 -1.34 16.23
N GLU A 126 -11.02 -0.21 16.85
CA GLU A 126 -12.37 0.06 17.36
C GLU A 126 -12.92 -1.08 18.24
N GLY A 127 -12.07 -1.66 19.10
CA GLY A 127 -12.45 -2.76 19.99
C GLY A 127 -12.50 -4.14 19.34
N ARG A 128 -12.20 -4.26 18.04
CA ARG A 128 -12.09 -5.54 17.33
C ARG A 128 -10.63 -5.97 17.30
N GLU A 129 -10.33 -7.09 17.90
CA GLU A 129 -9.00 -7.71 17.87
C GLU A 129 -8.73 -8.44 16.55
N GLU A 130 -7.47 -8.88 16.32
CA GLU A 130 -7.06 -9.66 15.16
C GLU A 130 -7.35 -8.96 13.82
N CYS A 131 -6.80 -7.75 13.63
CA CYS A 131 -7.05 -6.94 12.42
C CYS A 131 -6.71 -7.66 11.11
N ASN A 132 -5.83 -8.68 11.11
CA ASN A 132 -5.62 -9.54 9.94
C ASN A 132 -6.92 -10.14 9.40
N ASP A 133 -7.92 -10.36 10.25
CA ASP A 133 -9.16 -11.05 9.88
C ASP A 133 -10.06 -10.19 8.98
N PHE A 134 -9.97 -8.87 9.09
CA PHE A 134 -10.88 -7.93 8.43
C PHE A 134 -10.18 -6.78 7.70
N SER A 135 -8.85 -6.82 7.58
CA SER A 135 -8.11 -5.75 6.91
C SER A 135 -7.37 -6.21 5.66
N ILE A 136 -7.04 -5.23 4.83
CA ILE A 136 -6.06 -5.34 3.74
C ILE A 136 -4.79 -4.65 4.20
N GLY A 137 -3.66 -5.38 4.28
CA GLY A 137 -2.36 -4.81 4.59
C GLY A 137 -1.62 -4.40 3.33
N ILE A 138 -1.18 -3.14 3.28
CA ILE A 138 -0.42 -2.56 2.18
C ILE A 138 0.92 -2.06 2.72
N GLU A 139 2.00 -2.63 2.22
CA GLU A 139 3.36 -2.19 2.53
C GLU A 139 3.82 -1.15 1.53
N LEU A 140 4.42 -0.08 2.01
CA LEU A 140 5.17 0.88 1.21
C LEU A 140 6.66 0.67 1.43
N GLU A 141 7.44 0.57 0.36
CA GLU A 141 8.88 0.49 0.49
C GLU A 141 9.42 1.80 1.07
N GLY A 142 9.92 1.74 2.31
CA GLY A 142 10.32 2.91 3.10
C GLY A 142 10.70 2.55 4.52
N THR A 143 10.98 3.58 5.32
CA THR A 143 11.18 3.52 6.77
C THR A 143 10.26 4.54 7.46
N ASP A 144 10.19 4.49 8.79
CA ASP A 144 9.38 5.42 9.58
C ASP A 144 9.73 6.90 9.38
N TYR A 145 10.96 7.20 8.96
CA TYR A 145 11.50 8.57 8.87
C TYR A 145 11.70 9.06 7.44
N ASP A 146 11.64 8.18 6.46
CA ASP A 146 11.85 8.55 5.08
C ASP A 146 10.61 9.25 4.48
N VAL A 147 10.86 10.21 3.62
CA VAL A 147 9.82 10.78 2.78
C VAL A 147 9.44 9.76 1.71
N PHE A 148 8.16 9.42 1.63
CA PHE A 148 7.65 8.55 0.58
C PHE A 148 7.52 9.28 -0.76
N GLU A 149 7.73 8.56 -1.85
CA GLU A 149 7.73 9.12 -3.20
C GLU A 149 6.31 9.47 -3.67
N ALA A 150 6.21 10.47 -4.55
CA ALA A 150 4.94 10.85 -5.15
C ALA A 150 4.27 9.67 -5.89
N ALA A 151 5.08 8.81 -6.53
CA ALA A 151 4.60 7.62 -7.23
C ALA A 151 3.93 6.61 -6.28
N GLN A 152 4.44 6.49 -5.03
CA GLN A 152 3.84 5.62 -4.01
C GLN A 152 2.48 6.15 -3.58
N TYR A 153 2.33 7.47 -3.34
CA TYR A 153 1.04 8.08 -3.00
C TYR A 153 0.03 7.93 -4.13
N THR A 154 0.45 8.11 -5.39
CA THR A 154 -0.44 7.93 -6.54
C THR A 154 -0.91 6.48 -6.65
N ALA A 155 0.00 5.50 -6.50
CA ALA A 155 -0.36 4.08 -6.54
C ALA A 155 -1.27 3.69 -5.36
N LEU A 156 -0.95 4.15 -4.14
CA LEU A 156 -1.75 3.88 -2.95
C LEU A 156 -3.16 4.49 -3.08
N ALA A 157 -3.27 5.74 -3.51
CA ALA A 157 -4.55 6.41 -3.70
C ALA A 157 -5.42 5.70 -4.75
N ALA A 158 -4.84 5.31 -5.88
CA ALA A 158 -5.54 4.55 -6.91
C ALA A 158 -6.00 3.17 -6.41
N LEU A 159 -5.16 2.50 -5.61
CA LEU A 159 -5.52 1.21 -5.01
C LEU A 159 -6.64 1.36 -3.96
N VAL A 160 -6.59 2.39 -3.13
CA VAL A 160 -7.65 2.71 -2.16
C VAL A 160 -8.98 2.90 -2.86
N ILE A 161 -9.04 3.68 -3.95
CA ILE A 161 -10.27 3.89 -4.73
C ILE A 161 -10.81 2.56 -5.28
N ALA A 162 -9.92 1.68 -5.76
CA ALA A 162 -10.34 0.36 -6.23
C ALA A 162 -10.86 -0.53 -5.09
N LEU A 163 -10.24 -0.48 -3.91
CA LEU A 163 -10.69 -1.22 -2.72
C LEU A 163 -12.05 -0.73 -2.21
N GLU A 164 -12.28 0.59 -2.14
CA GLU A 164 -13.57 1.18 -1.79
C GLU A 164 -14.68 0.76 -2.77
N SER A 165 -14.35 0.64 -4.05
CA SER A 165 -15.31 0.21 -5.07
C SER A 165 -15.63 -1.29 -5.00
N TYR A 166 -14.72 -2.09 -4.43
CA TYR A 166 -14.84 -3.54 -4.38
C TYR A 166 -15.39 -4.04 -3.03
N TYR A 167 -15.04 -3.38 -1.91
CA TYR A 167 -15.48 -3.73 -0.56
C TYR A 167 -16.30 -2.58 0.05
N GLU A 168 -17.60 -2.78 0.24
CA GLU A 168 -18.52 -1.76 0.79
C GLU A 168 -18.09 -1.21 2.17
N GLY A 169 -17.36 -2.01 2.97
CA GLY A 169 -16.89 -1.61 4.28
C GLY A 169 -15.63 -0.74 4.29
N VAL A 170 -14.89 -0.69 3.17
CA VAL A 170 -13.66 0.11 3.06
C VAL A 170 -14.04 1.54 2.71
N THR A 171 -13.64 2.48 3.58
CA THR A 171 -13.82 3.94 3.36
C THR A 171 -12.52 4.67 3.68
N THR A 172 -12.40 5.92 3.26
CA THR A 172 -11.22 6.74 3.58
C THR A 172 -10.94 6.89 5.06
N GLU A 173 -11.97 6.89 5.90
CA GLU A 173 -11.85 6.97 7.36
C GLU A 173 -11.34 5.67 7.99
N ARG A 174 -11.36 4.59 7.23
CA ARG A 174 -10.89 3.27 7.65
C ARG A 174 -9.57 2.87 7.02
N ILE A 175 -8.75 3.89 6.66
CA ILE A 175 -7.37 3.71 6.22
C ILE A 175 -6.49 4.22 7.34
N VAL A 176 -5.74 3.33 7.96
CA VAL A 176 -4.97 3.59 9.18
C VAL A 176 -3.55 3.08 9.08
N GLY A 177 -2.67 3.54 9.96
CA GLY A 177 -1.32 3.00 10.10
C GLY A 177 -1.27 1.75 10.97
N HIS A 178 -0.20 0.99 10.87
CA HIS A 178 0.05 -0.11 11.80
C HIS A 178 0.17 0.38 13.25
N SER A 179 0.74 1.57 13.45
CA SER A 179 0.81 2.24 14.75
C SER A 179 -0.55 2.48 15.39
N ASP A 180 -1.60 2.71 14.58
CA ASP A 180 -2.95 2.99 15.08
C ASP A 180 -3.63 1.72 15.63
N ILE A 181 -3.34 0.57 15.03
CA ILE A 181 -3.91 -0.73 15.44
C ILE A 181 -3.05 -1.52 16.42
N ALA A 182 -1.80 -1.08 16.62
CA ALA A 182 -0.85 -1.73 17.53
C ALA A 182 -0.01 -0.70 18.31
N PRO A 183 -0.64 0.27 18.99
CA PRO A 183 0.06 1.37 19.65
C PRO A 183 1.06 0.85 20.69
N GLY A 184 2.23 1.49 20.75
CA GLY A 184 3.33 1.09 21.64
C GLY A 184 4.10 -0.16 21.21
N ARG A 185 3.63 -0.89 20.19
CA ARG A 185 4.31 -2.05 19.61
C ARG A 185 4.86 -1.78 18.21
N LYS A 186 4.17 -0.94 17.46
CA LYS A 186 4.47 -0.60 16.06
C LYS A 186 4.46 0.90 15.86
N THR A 187 5.28 1.37 14.95
CA THR A 187 5.47 2.77 14.60
C THR A 187 5.17 3.06 13.12
N ASP A 188 5.22 2.03 12.28
CA ASP A 188 4.99 2.13 10.84
C ASP A 188 3.54 2.57 10.49
N PRO A 189 3.34 3.33 9.41
CA PRO A 189 4.30 3.74 8.39
C PRO A 189 5.26 4.86 8.83
N GLY A 190 5.15 5.36 10.07
CA GLY A 190 6.03 6.34 10.68
C GLY A 190 5.69 7.80 10.34
N GLU A 191 6.47 8.73 10.91
CA GLU A 191 6.29 10.17 10.74
C GLU A 191 6.67 10.69 9.34
N GLY A 192 7.42 9.90 8.58
CA GLY A 192 7.73 10.21 7.18
C GLY A 192 6.55 10.08 6.23
N PHE A 193 5.46 9.41 6.66
CA PHE A 193 4.26 9.24 5.86
C PHE A 193 3.29 10.41 6.03
N ASP A 194 2.96 11.08 4.93
CA ASP A 194 2.07 12.25 4.89
C ASP A 194 0.62 11.84 4.58
N TRP A 195 -0.19 11.69 5.63
CA TRP A 195 -1.61 11.37 5.52
C TRP A 195 -2.42 12.42 4.77
N GLN A 196 -2.05 13.70 4.89
CA GLN A 196 -2.73 14.78 4.18
C GLN A 196 -2.48 14.66 2.67
N LYS A 197 -1.24 14.36 2.29
CA LYS A 197 -0.87 14.12 0.88
C LYS A 197 -1.65 12.95 0.29
N LEU A 198 -1.81 11.85 1.03
CA LEU A 198 -2.66 10.73 0.60
C LEU A 198 -4.10 11.18 0.37
N GLY A 199 -4.70 11.91 1.32
CA GLY A 199 -6.06 12.43 1.20
C GLY A 199 -6.23 13.35 -0.02
N CYS A 200 -5.28 14.25 -0.26
CA CYS A 200 -5.27 15.13 -1.44
C CYS A 200 -5.17 14.33 -2.75
N GLU A 201 -4.35 13.27 -2.76
CA GLU A 201 -4.16 12.46 -3.96
C GLU A 201 -5.40 11.60 -4.28
N ILE A 202 -6.07 11.05 -3.26
CA ILE A 202 -7.35 10.34 -3.41
C ILE A 202 -8.41 11.32 -3.97
N ALA A 203 -8.55 12.51 -3.39
CA ALA A 203 -9.49 13.51 -3.87
C ALA A 203 -9.22 13.89 -5.33
N ARG A 204 -7.95 14.14 -5.67
CA ARG A 204 -7.52 14.45 -7.05
C ARG A 204 -7.90 13.34 -8.03
N LEU A 205 -7.64 12.07 -7.69
CA LEU A 205 -7.94 10.96 -8.60
C LEU A 205 -9.44 10.75 -8.80
N ARG A 206 -10.27 11.01 -7.77
CA ARG A 206 -11.73 10.94 -7.88
C ARG A 206 -12.34 11.97 -8.84
N GLU A 207 -11.71 13.15 -8.99
CA GLU A 207 -12.18 14.18 -9.95
C GLU A 207 -12.05 13.72 -11.42
N PHE A 208 -11.17 12.75 -11.68
CA PHE A 208 -10.88 12.25 -13.03
C PHE A 208 -11.37 10.79 -13.25
N SER A 209 -12.11 10.22 -12.31
CA SER A 209 -12.73 8.89 -12.38
C SER A 209 -14.17 8.98 -12.83
#